data_a23e42d158a015aa0ddd385174eb7027
#
_entry.id   a23e42d158a015aa0ddd385174eb7027
#
_cell.length_a   1.000
_cell.length_b   1.000
_cell.length_c   1.000
_cell.angle_alpha   90.00
_cell.angle_beta   90.00
_cell.angle_gamma   90.00
#
_symmetry.space_group_name_H-M   'P 1'
#
loop_
_entity.id
_entity.type
_entity.pdbx_description
1 polymer ?
#
loop_
_entity_poly.entity_id
_entity_poly.type
_entity_poly.pdbx_seq_one_letter_code
_entity_poly.pdbx_strand_id
1 'polypeptide(L)'
;MPGKDKPSPAKKPRYLPSFSGGIPFVLAVYSVSRLFYLVAGALLAAYLPVGAFHGRTLDAPPGRLNIWAHWEGVWYSRIAAEGYGRVAWDGASYSQAMEGYATTASTAFFPLYPLLMRSFAGLFGGPLSLEALSLCGVLISLTALPFGFYFIYRIAEDGWGERVAKGTVLIMAFFPTAFFLNAVYTESLFLAFSAGSIWASRVRRDLLLACALAGLATATRNVGVFLLAPLLYEWLRGNAGREYGPVRGAACLALASSGLFFYAAYLWRSFGDPLLFYDAQGYWNRTPTGPSTFVVNILREAYESVASLFLPWSSASLEELLSRLNGTTDAYNFLFLIFALAMLLWGLRVLPFSLSVYALLLLIPAALFGKLETPLIGFPRYMLAAFPLFIVLAALLENRRTLDIWLISSAAFSLALCALFVSWRFMA
;
A
#
# COMPACT_ATOMS: atom_id res chain seq x y z
N MET A 1 -49.75 39.59 9.22
CA MET A 1 -48.35 39.74 8.75
C MET A 1 -47.96 38.45 8.06
N PRO A 2 -47.65 38.41 6.77
CA PRO A 2 -47.34 37.18 6.06
C PRO A 2 -45.88 36.77 6.35
N GLY A 3 -45.70 35.46 6.56
CA GLY A 3 -44.43 34.83 6.85
C GLY A 3 -43.40 34.98 5.70
N LYS A 4 -42.20 35.38 6.03
CA LYS A 4 -41.05 35.43 5.12
C LYS A 4 -40.59 34.00 4.83
N ASP A 5 -40.87 33.50 3.64
CA ASP A 5 -40.24 32.28 3.11
C ASP A 5 -38.72 32.46 3.07
N LYS A 6 -38.01 31.59 3.79
CA LYS A 6 -36.54 31.48 3.66
C LYS A 6 -36.24 30.90 2.27
N PRO A 7 -35.35 31.50 1.50
CA PRO A 7 -34.97 30.92 0.21
C PRO A 7 -34.33 29.57 0.39
N SER A 8 -34.85 28.57 -0.30
CA SER A 8 -34.25 27.24 -0.42
C SER A 8 -32.83 27.38 -0.95
N PRO A 9 -31.82 26.64 -0.36
CA PRO A 9 -30.47 26.72 -0.87
C PRO A 9 -30.42 26.26 -2.32
N ALA A 10 -29.98 27.16 -3.19
CA ALA A 10 -29.88 26.92 -4.64
C ALA A 10 -29.04 25.65 -4.87
N LYS A 11 -29.64 24.67 -5.55
CA LYS A 11 -28.91 23.49 -6.05
C LYS A 11 -27.76 23.97 -6.93
N LYS A 12 -26.52 23.80 -6.50
CA LYS A 12 -25.34 24.04 -7.35
C LYS A 12 -25.54 23.28 -8.67
N PRO A 13 -25.30 23.91 -9.83
CA PRO A 13 -25.45 23.24 -11.10
C PRO A 13 -24.53 22.02 -11.14
N ARG A 14 -25.07 20.86 -11.56
CA ARG A 14 -24.31 19.64 -11.83
C ARG A 14 -23.39 19.89 -13.04
N TYR A 15 -22.22 20.47 -12.80
CA TYR A 15 -21.16 20.31 -13.78
C TYR A 15 -20.73 18.84 -13.71
N LEU A 16 -21.05 18.06 -14.74
CA LEU A 16 -20.34 16.81 -15.00
C LEU A 16 -18.87 17.22 -15.23
N PRO A 17 -17.94 16.89 -14.31
CA PRO A 17 -16.58 17.32 -14.48
C PRO A 17 -16.06 16.67 -15.77
N SER A 18 -15.43 17.49 -16.64
CA SER A 18 -14.85 16.98 -17.88
C SER A 18 -13.86 15.85 -17.53
N PHE A 19 -14.00 14.70 -18.18
CA PHE A 19 -13.13 13.53 -17.97
C PHE A 19 -11.63 13.83 -18.21
N SER A 20 -11.31 14.93 -18.88
CA SER A 20 -9.95 15.36 -19.22
C SER A 20 -9.25 16.18 -18.14
N GLY A 21 -9.97 16.65 -17.10
CA GLY A 21 -9.39 17.46 -16.02
C GLY A 21 -8.33 16.66 -15.25
N GLY A 22 -7.12 17.21 -15.16
CA GLY A 22 -6.02 16.66 -14.36
C GLY A 22 -5.22 15.51 -14.97
N ILE A 23 -5.66 14.85 -16.04
CA ILE A 23 -4.92 13.73 -16.67
C ILE A 23 -3.48 14.12 -17.05
N PRO A 24 -3.24 15.24 -17.79
CA PRO A 24 -1.87 15.60 -18.16
C PRO A 24 -0.97 15.83 -16.95
N PHE A 25 -1.51 16.45 -15.90
CA PHE A 25 -0.76 16.66 -14.64
C PHE A 25 -0.44 15.34 -13.95
N VAL A 26 -1.42 14.45 -13.80
CA VAL A 26 -1.23 13.13 -13.18
C VAL A 26 -0.20 12.32 -13.94
N LEU A 27 -0.26 12.28 -15.27
CA LEU A 27 0.71 11.57 -16.10
C LEU A 27 2.11 12.19 -16.01
N ALA A 28 2.21 13.52 -15.96
CA ALA A 28 3.50 14.19 -15.78
C ALA A 28 4.15 13.83 -14.43
N VAL A 29 3.39 13.95 -13.32
CA VAL A 29 3.87 13.59 -11.98
C VAL A 29 4.22 12.10 -11.89
N TYR A 30 3.38 11.23 -12.44
CA TYR A 30 3.66 9.81 -12.55
C TYR A 30 4.98 9.55 -13.28
N SER A 31 5.14 10.08 -14.50
CA SER A 31 6.32 9.83 -15.33
C SER A 31 7.60 10.34 -14.67
N VAL A 32 7.58 11.57 -14.14
CA VAL A 32 8.74 12.16 -13.47
C VAL A 32 9.12 11.36 -12.22
N SER A 33 8.15 11.05 -11.36
CA SER A 33 8.43 10.33 -10.12
C SER A 33 8.87 8.87 -10.37
N ARG A 34 8.26 8.19 -11.34
CA ARG A 34 8.66 6.80 -11.64
C ARG A 34 10.04 6.74 -12.28
N LEU A 35 10.34 7.63 -13.23
CA LEU A 35 11.68 7.74 -13.81
C LEU A 35 12.72 8.07 -12.73
N PHE A 36 12.42 8.99 -11.83
CA PHE A 36 13.28 9.34 -10.69
C PHE A 36 13.65 8.09 -9.87
N TYR A 37 12.66 7.27 -9.44
CA TYR A 37 12.95 6.08 -8.65
C TYR A 37 13.61 4.96 -9.46
N LEU A 38 13.25 4.77 -10.71
CA LEU A 38 13.90 3.75 -11.57
C LEU A 38 15.39 4.06 -11.77
N VAL A 39 15.71 5.32 -12.07
CA VAL A 39 17.10 5.77 -12.23
C VAL A 39 17.85 5.74 -10.90
N ALA A 40 17.26 6.32 -9.84
CA ALA A 40 17.89 6.34 -8.52
C ALA A 40 18.12 4.91 -8.00
N GLY A 41 17.12 4.03 -8.09
CA GLY A 41 17.24 2.63 -7.67
C GLY A 41 18.35 1.89 -8.43
N ALA A 42 18.44 2.09 -9.75
CA ALA A 42 19.49 1.48 -10.56
C ALA A 42 20.90 1.99 -10.18
N LEU A 43 21.05 3.30 -9.94
CA LEU A 43 22.31 3.89 -9.49
C LEU A 43 22.69 3.40 -8.09
N LEU A 44 21.75 3.44 -7.15
CA LEU A 44 21.98 2.96 -5.79
C LEU A 44 22.38 1.48 -5.77
N ALA A 45 21.68 0.62 -6.52
CA ALA A 45 22.01 -0.79 -6.61
C ALA A 45 23.37 -1.07 -7.29
N ALA A 46 23.84 -0.17 -8.18
CA ALA A 46 25.13 -0.32 -8.82
C ALA A 46 26.32 0.05 -7.92
N TYR A 47 26.13 0.95 -6.96
CA TYR A 47 27.22 1.50 -6.15
C TYR A 47 27.17 1.13 -4.68
N LEU A 48 26.02 0.66 -4.16
CA LEU A 48 25.91 0.33 -2.75
C LEU A 48 26.31 -1.13 -2.47
N PRO A 49 26.98 -1.38 -1.33
CA PRO A 49 27.26 -2.73 -0.89
C PRO A 49 25.97 -3.47 -0.52
N VAL A 50 25.90 -4.74 -0.87
CA VAL A 50 24.75 -5.60 -0.58
C VAL A 50 24.79 -6.05 0.87
N GLY A 51 23.68 -5.93 1.59
CA GLY A 51 23.57 -6.27 3.00
C GLY A 51 23.69 -7.78 3.27
N ALA A 52 23.93 -8.13 4.53
CA ALA A 52 24.18 -9.50 4.98
C ALA A 52 23.03 -10.51 4.70
N PHE A 53 21.82 -10.03 4.44
CA PHE A 53 20.69 -10.87 4.07
C PHE A 53 20.77 -11.44 2.65
N HIS A 54 21.58 -10.88 1.77
CA HIS A 54 21.66 -11.32 0.36
C HIS A 54 22.05 -12.81 0.22
N GLY A 55 22.91 -13.33 1.07
CA GLY A 55 23.31 -14.75 1.04
C GLY A 55 22.36 -15.71 1.77
N ARG A 56 21.33 -15.17 2.44
CA ARG A 56 20.35 -15.97 3.21
C ARG A 56 18.97 -15.99 2.59
N THR A 57 18.68 -15.05 1.74
CA THR A 57 17.45 -15.02 0.96
C THR A 57 17.74 -15.63 -0.38
N LEU A 58 17.20 -16.82 -0.56
CA LEU A 58 16.70 -17.36 -1.81
C LEU A 58 17.19 -16.63 -3.03
N ASP A 59 17.80 -17.34 -3.92
CA ASP A 59 18.18 -16.92 -5.25
C ASP A 59 17.33 -15.77 -5.78
N ALA A 60 17.73 -14.56 -5.40
CA ALA A 60 17.16 -13.38 -6.05
C ALA A 60 17.49 -13.54 -7.52
N PRO A 61 16.49 -13.52 -8.40
CA PRO A 61 16.74 -13.79 -9.79
C PRO A 61 17.82 -12.83 -10.28
N PRO A 62 18.87 -13.28 -10.98
CA PRO A 62 19.89 -12.40 -11.53
C PRO A 62 19.23 -11.45 -12.53
N GLY A 63 19.51 -10.17 -12.46
CA GLY A 63 19.00 -9.18 -13.41
C GLY A 63 18.89 -7.77 -12.85
N ARG A 64 19.06 -6.77 -13.72
CA ARG A 64 19.11 -5.36 -13.34
C ARG A 64 17.75 -4.82 -12.83
N LEU A 65 16.63 -5.43 -13.18
CA LEU A 65 15.28 -5.04 -12.71
C LEU A 65 14.85 -5.76 -11.44
N ASN A 66 15.60 -6.78 -11.01
CA ASN A 66 15.28 -7.54 -9.80
C ASN A 66 15.48 -6.77 -8.50
N ILE A 67 16.14 -5.61 -8.57
CA ILE A 67 16.23 -4.68 -7.45
C ILE A 67 14.85 -4.26 -6.89
N TRP A 68 13.79 -4.40 -7.70
CA TRP A 68 12.41 -4.13 -7.30
C TRP A 68 11.65 -5.36 -6.82
N ALA A 69 12.25 -6.56 -6.89
CA ALA A 69 11.63 -7.82 -6.51
C ALA A 69 12.16 -8.40 -5.18
N HIS A 70 12.67 -7.55 -4.29
CA HIS A 70 13.20 -7.95 -2.99
C HIS A 70 12.07 -8.34 -2.02
N TRP A 71 12.41 -9.12 -0.98
CA TRP A 71 11.53 -9.49 0.14
C TRP A 71 10.20 -10.11 -0.32
N GLU A 72 9.06 -9.46 -0.11
CA GLU A 72 7.74 -9.94 -0.53
C GLU A 72 7.65 -10.16 -2.05
N GLY A 73 8.42 -9.41 -2.84
CA GLY A 73 8.48 -9.56 -4.30
C GLY A 73 8.95 -10.93 -4.75
N VAL A 74 9.85 -11.57 -4.00
CA VAL A 74 10.29 -12.96 -4.23
C VAL A 74 9.12 -13.93 -4.07
N TRP A 75 8.31 -13.75 -3.02
CA TRP A 75 7.13 -14.57 -2.76
C TRP A 75 6.10 -14.47 -3.88
N TYR A 76 5.77 -13.25 -4.31
CA TYR A 76 4.85 -13.06 -5.44
C TYR A 76 5.36 -13.72 -6.72
N SER A 77 6.66 -13.61 -7.02
CA SER A 77 7.27 -14.22 -8.20
C SER A 77 7.23 -15.75 -8.12
N ARG A 78 7.50 -16.34 -6.96
CA ARG A 78 7.40 -17.79 -6.76
C ARG A 78 5.96 -18.30 -6.83
N ILE A 79 5.02 -17.63 -6.18
CA ILE A 79 3.58 -18.00 -6.28
C ILE A 79 3.12 -17.94 -7.74
N ALA A 80 3.57 -16.94 -8.51
CA ALA A 80 3.28 -16.84 -9.93
C ALA A 80 3.89 -18.00 -10.74
N ALA A 81 5.10 -18.46 -10.40
CA ALA A 81 5.76 -19.58 -11.06
C ALA A 81 5.17 -20.94 -10.69
N GLU A 82 4.96 -21.20 -9.42
CA GLU A 82 4.76 -22.53 -8.86
C GLU A 82 3.35 -22.74 -8.28
N GLY A 83 2.64 -21.66 -7.95
CA GLY A 83 1.38 -21.67 -7.22
C GLY A 83 1.56 -21.81 -5.71
N TYR A 84 0.45 -21.89 -4.99
CA TYR A 84 0.43 -22.03 -3.53
C TYR A 84 0.79 -23.45 -3.08
N GLY A 85 1.48 -23.56 -1.95
CA GLY A 85 1.83 -24.82 -1.32
C GLY A 85 2.98 -25.58 -1.99
N ARG A 86 3.58 -25.03 -3.05
CA ARG A 86 4.78 -25.59 -3.71
C ARG A 86 6.03 -24.75 -3.48
N VAL A 87 5.87 -23.58 -2.90
CA VAL A 87 6.98 -22.67 -2.62
C VAL A 87 7.72 -23.20 -1.40
N ALA A 88 8.72 -24.04 -1.63
CA ALA A 88 9.64 -24.45 -0.60
C ALA A 88 10.57 -23.31 -0.21
N TRP A 89 10.78 -23.14 1.09
CA TRP A 89 11.83 -22.28 1.60
C TRP A 89 13.10 -23.12 1.68
N ASP A 90 13.98 -23.03 0.73
CA ASP A 90 15.26 -23.73 0.67
C ASP A 90 16.41 -22.98 1.38
N GLY A 91 16.05 -21.98 2.18
CA GLY A 91 17.00 -21.26 3.01
C GLY A 91 17.57 -22.17 4.11
N ALA A 92 18.69 -22.82 3.83
CA ALA A 92 19.43 -23.72 4.72
C ALA A 92 19.86 -23.12 6.08
N SER A 93 19.40 -21.94 6.44
CA SER A 93 19.77 -21.23 7.66
C SER A 93 18.60 -20.90 8.60
N TYR A 94 17.36 -21.15 8.22
CA TYR A 94 16.24 -21.16 9.17
C TYR A 94 16.00 -22.60 9.57
N SER A 95 16.17 -22.92 10.85
CA SER A 95 16.16 -24.25 11.44
C SER A 95 15.13 -25.21 10.84
N GLN A 96 15.45 -26.51 10.82
CA GLN A 96 14.59 -27.64 10.40
C GLN A 96 13.13 -27.61 10.93
N ALA A 97 12.85 -26.78 11.96
CA ALA A 97 11.50 -26.50 12.45
C ALA A 97 10.60 -25.79 11.43
N MET A 98 11.14 -25.22 10.36
CA MET A 98 10.39 -24.47 9.35
C MET A 98 10.03 -25.29 8.09
N GLU A 99 10.53 -26.51 7.94
CA GLU A 99 10.23 -27.32 6.74
C GLU A 99 8.75 -27.65 6.56
N GLY A 100 7.99 -27.87 7.64
CA GLY A 100 6.54 -28.05 7.59
C GLY A 100 5.75 -26.75 7.38
N TYR A 101 6.34 -25.63 7.74
CA TYR A 101 5.72 -24.30 7.67
C TYR A 101 5.85 -23.65 6.29
N ALA A 102 6.88 -24.00 5.53
CA ALA A 102 7.21 -23.32 4.28
C ALA A 102 6.13 -23.49 3.21
N THR A 103 5.41 -24.59 3.18
CA THR A 103 4.39 -24.87 2.16
C THR A 103 3.16 -23.98 2.25
N THR A 104 2.76 -23.58 3.47
CA THR A 104 1.55 -22.78 3.69
C THR A 104 1.82 -21.30 3.92
N ALA A 105 3.06 -20.87 4.21
CA ALA A 105 3.42 -19.47 4.41
C ALA A 105 3.06 -18.57 3.20
N SER A 106 3.14 -19.11 1.99
CA SER A 106 2.75 -18.41 0.76
C SER A 106 1.28 -17.98 0.74
N THR A 107 0.40 -18.65 1.51
CA THR A 107 -1.03 -18.34 1.54
C THR A 107 -1.35 -17.01 2.24
N ALA A 108 -0.40 -16.39 2.94
CA ALA A 108 -0.54 -15.02 3.44
C ALA A 108 -0.67 -13.99 2.30
N PHE A 109 -0.20 -14.32 1.08
CA PHE A 109 -0.19 -13.45 -0.09
C PHE A 109 -1.41 -13.70 -0.97
N PHE A 110 -2.15 -12.65 -1.28
CA PHE A 110 -3.41 -12.74 -2.02
C PHE A 110 -3.21 -12.96 -3.52
N PRO A 111 -4.16 -13.65 -4.20
CA PRO A 111 -3.90 -14.31 -5.49
C PRO A 111 -3.89 -13.40 -6.71
N LEU A 112 -4.56 -12.23 -6.69
CA LEU A 112 -4.75 -11.46 -7.93
C LEU A 112 -3.43 -11.00 -8.55
N TYR A 113 -2.50 -10.51 -7.72
CA TYR A 113 -1.23 -10.01 -8.22
C TYR A 113 -0.35 -11.10 -8.86
N PRO A 114 -0.05 -12.23 -8.21
CA PRO A 114 0.70 -13.31 -8.83
C PRO A 114 -0.03 -13.96 -10.03
N LEU A 115 -1.35 -14.02 -10.03
CA LEU A 115 -2.12 -14.48 -11.19
C LEU A 115 -1.96 -13.54 -12.39
N LEU A 116 -1.98 -12.23 -12.17
CA LEU A 116 -1.72 -11.26 -13.24
C LEU A 116 -0.28 -11.38 -13.74
N MET A 117 0.71 -11.55 -12.86
CA MET A 117 2.11 -11.75 -13.26
C MET A 117 2.25 -12.98 -14.16
N ARG A 118 1.67 -14.12 -13.76
CA ARG A 118 1.69 -15.34 -14.55
C ARG A 118 0.97 -15.19 -15.90
N SER A 119 -0.22 -14.57 -15.89
CA SER A 119 -1.01 -14.36 -17.11
C SER A 119 -0.28 -13.43 -18.08
N PHE A 120 0.33 -12.38 -17.56
CA PHE A 120 1.07 -11.41 -18.37
C PHE A 120 2.32 -12.04 -19.00
N ALA A 121 3.09 -12.82 -18.23
CA ALA A 121 4.22 -13.57 -18.76
C ALA A 121 3.80 -14.58 -19.85
N GLY A 122 2.68 -15.27 -19.65
CA GLY A 122 2.12 -16.22 -20.63
C GLY A 122 1.70 -15.57 -21.94
N LEU A 123 1.20 -14.32 -21.93
CA LEU A 123 0.84 -13.57 -23.15
C LEU A 123 2.05 -13.29 -24.06
N PHE A 124 3.22 -13.16 -23.48
CA PHE A 124 4.47 -12.92 -24.25
C PHE A 124 5.20 -14.20 -24.64
N GLY A 125 4.63 -15.38 -24.37
CA GLY A 125 5.23 -16.68 -24.71
C GLY A 125 6.60 -16.93 -24.03
N GLY A 126 6.91 -16.16 -22.98
CA GLY A 126 8.17 -16.24 -22.26
C GLY A 126 8.21 -17.38 -21.25
N PRO A 127 9.41 -17.83 -20.84
CA PRO A 127 9.55 -18.76 -19.75
C PRO A 127 8.99 -18.18 -18.46
N LEU A 128 8.37 -19.00 -17.62
CA LEU A 128 7.94 -18.60 -16.27
C LEU A 128 9.14 -18.52 -15.29
N SER A 129 10.24 -17.93 -15.77
CA SER A 129 11.39 -17.66 -14.91
C SER A 129 11.07 -16.59 -13.89
N LEU A 130 11.69 -16.65 -12.71
CA LEU A 130 11.50 -15.66 -11.66
C LEU A 130 11.84 -14.24 -12.15
N GLU A 131 12.82 -14.12 -13.05
CA GLU A 131 13.20 -12.84 -13.66
C GLU A 131 12.08 -12.25 -14.54
N ALA A 132 11.54 -13.06 -15.47
CA ALA A 132 10.44 -12.64 -16.33
C ALA A 132 9.18 -12.29 -15.53
N LEU A 133 8.86 -13.08 -14.50
CA LEU A 133 7.74 -12.82 -13.61
C LEU A 133 7.95 -11.55 -12.79
N SER A 134 9.16 -11.32 -12.28
CA SER A 134 9.50 -10.07 -11.56
C SER A 134 9.34 -8.84 -12.47
N LEU A 135 9.79 -8.94 -13.72
CA LEU A 135 9.56 -7.87 -14.71
C LEU A 135 8.06 -7.63 -14.93
N CYS A 136 7.27 -8.69 -15.11
CA CYS A 136 5.82 -8.57 -15.21
C CYS A 136 5.20 -7.91 -13.98
N GLY A 137 5.69 -8.23 -12.78
CA GLY A 137 5.26 -7.58 -11.55
C GLY A 137 5.53 -6.08 -11.54
N VAL A 138 6.74 -5.64 -11.90
CA VAL A 138 7.07 -4.21 -12.05
C VAL A 138 6.14 -3.54 -13.07
N LEU A 139 5.93 -4.15 -14.23
CA LEU A 139 5.06 -3.59 -15.28
C LEU A 139 3.60 -3.47 -14.81
N ILE A 140 3.08 -4.46 -14.07
CA ILE A 140 1.74 -4.40 -13.46
C ILE A 140 1.66 -3.24 -12.46
N SER A 141 2.66 -3.09 -11.59
CA SER A 141 2.70 -1.99 -10.62
C SER A 141 2.73 -0.63 -11.31
N LEU A 142 3.60 -0.47 -12.32
CA LEU A 142 3.71 0.77 -13.09
C LEU A 142 2.45 1.07 -13.91
N THR A 143 1.76 0.08 -14.47
CA THR A 143 0.53 0.30 -15.23
C THR A 143 -0.68 0.59 -14.35
N ALA A 144 -0.73 0.04 -13.14
CA ALA A 144 -1.83 0.29 -12.21
C ALA A 144 -1.76 1.69 -11.56
N LEU A 145 -0.55 2.18 -11.29
CA LEU A 145 -0.35 3.40 -10.51
C LEU A 145 -0.98 4.68 -11.09
N PRO A 146 -0.90 4.98 -12.42
CA PRO A 146 -1.51 6.17 -12.96
C PRO A 146 -3.04 6.19 -12.77
N PHE A 147 -3.70 5.04 -12.76
CA PHE A 147 -5.12 4.95 -12.43
C PHE A 147 -5.37 5.28 -10.95
N GLY A 148 -4.53 4.76 -10.03
CA GLY A 148 -4.61 5.10 -8.62
C GLY A 148 -4.46 6.60 -8.39
N PHE A 149 -3.45 7.23 -8.97
CA PHE A 149 -3.21 8.66 -8.87
C PHE A 149 -4.36 9.47 -9.50
N TYR A 150 -4.90 9.04 -10.63
CA TYR A 150 -6.03 9.70 -11.26
C TYR A 150 -7.30 9.65 -10.38
N PHE A 151 -7.64 8.50 -9.82
CA PHE A 151 -8.80 8.39 -8.95
C PHE A 151 -8.66 9.23 -7.69
N ILE A 152 -7.47 9.25 -7.07
CA ILE A 152 -7.17 10.08 -5.91
C ILE A 152 -7.26 11.57 -6.26
N TYR A 153 -6.68 11.97 -7.40
CA TYR A 153 -6.81 13.32 -7.91
C TYR A 153 -8.29 13.74 -8.01
N ARG A 154 -9.14 12.89 -8.62
CA ARG A 154 -10.57 13.17 -8.82
C ARG A 154 -11.33 13.22 -7.50
N ILE A 155 -11.02 12.38 -6.53
CA ILE A 155 -11.62 12.43 -5.19
C ILE A 155 -11.24 13.74 -4.48
N ALA A 156 -9.98 14.11 -4.53
CA ALA A 156 -9.48 15.33 -3.90
C ALA A 156 -10.00 16.59 -4.61
N GLU A 157 -10.07 16.59 -5.95
CA GLU A 157 -10.61 17.69 -6.74
C GLU A 157 -12.10 17.94 -6.43
N ASP A 158 -12.92 16.89 -6.35
CA ASP A 158 -14.36 16.99 -6.04
C ASP A 158 -14.62 17.58 -4.65
N GLY A 159 -13.79 17.20 -3.65
CA GLY A 159 -13.98 17.63 -2.27
C GLY A 159 -13.28 18.94 -1.88
N TRP A 160 -12.09 19.19 -2.44
CA TRP A 160 -11.18 20.27 -1.97
C TRP A 160 -10.60 21.15 -3.09
N GLY A 161 -10.96 20.85 -4.34
CA GLY A 161 -10.50 21.62 -5.49
C GLY A 161 -9.14 21.19 -6.05
N GLU A 162 -8.82 21.74 -7.22
CA GLU A 162 -7.68 21.35 -8.05
C GLU A 162 -6.33 21.50 -7.35
N ARG A 163 -6.17 22.52 -6.52
CA ARG A 163 -4.91 22.80 -5.83
C ARG A 163 -4.57 21.68 -4.83
N VAL A 164 -5.53 21.29 -4.00
CA VAL A 164 -5.36 20.19 -3.05
C VAL A 164 -5.17 18.87 -3.79
N ALA A 165 -5.91 18.65 -4.89
CA ALA A 165 -5.76 17.47 -5.72
C ALA A 165 -4.34 17.32 -6.28
N LYS A 166 -3.79 18.40 -6.83
CA LYS A 166 -2.39 18.43 -7.31
C LYS A 166 -1.39 18.18 -6.19
N GLY A 167 -1.57 18.85 -5.04
CA GLY A 167 -0.73 18.65 -3.85
C GLY A 167 -0.77 17.19 -3.37
N THR A 168 -1.94 16.57 -3.31
CA THR A 168 -2.12 15.18 -2.89
C THR A 168 -1.31 14.22 -3.76
N VAL A 169 -1.42 14.33 -5.08
CA VAL A 169 -0.69 13.46 -6.01
C VAL A 169 0.82 13.67 -5.92
N LEU A 170 1.29 14.93 -5.81
CA LEU A 170 2.72 15.24 -5.62
C LEU A 170 3.26 14.64 -4.31
N ILE A 171 2.55 14.83 -3.21
CA ILE A 171 2.93 14.31 -1.90
C ILE A 171 3.02 12.79 -1.94
N MET A 172 2.04 12.10 -2.51
CA MET A 172 2.07 10.64 -2.63
C MET A 172 3.19 10.15 -3.55
N ALA A 173 3.42 10.85 -4.66
CA ALA A 173 4.44 10.46 -5.65
C ALA A 173 5.87 10.48 -5.09
N PHE A 174 6.13 11.36 -4.11
CA PHE A 174 7.43 11.55 -3.46
C PHE A 174 7.41 11.26 -1.95
N PHE A 175 6.40 10.53 -1.46
CA PHE A 175 6.35 10.08 -0.07
C PHE A 175 7.55 9.19 0.26
N PRO A 176 8.08 9.17 1.50
CA PRO A 176 9.30 8.42 1.83
C PRO A 176 9.32 6.94 1.39
N THR A 177 8.16 6.30 1.32
CA THR A 177 8.03 4.91 0.87
C THR A 177 7.47 4.77 -0.55
N ALA A 178 7.37 5.87 -1.33
CA ALA A 178 6.74 5.84 -2.66
C ALA A 178 7.50 4.99 -3.70
N PHE A 179 8.76 4.62 -3.46
CA PHE A 179 9.50 3.70 -4.31
C PHE A 179 8.88 2.28 -4.31
N PHE A 180 8.17 1.87 -3.25
CA PHE A 180 7.40 0.61 -3.26
C PHE A 180 6.32 0.56 -4.35
N LEU A 181 5.86 1.71 -4.83
CA LEU A 181 4.92 1.78 -5.95
C LEU A 181 5.55 1.34 -7.30
N ASN A 182 6.88 1.14 -7.37
CA ASN A 182 7.56 0.52 -8.51
C ASN A 182 7.82 -0.97 -8.29
N ALA A 183 7.83 -1.41 -7.03
CA ALA A 183 8.27 -2.75 -6.66
C ALA A 183 7.28 -3.85 -7.09
N VAL A 184 7.75 -5.09 -7.06
CA VAL A 184 6.93 -6.30 -7.26
C VAL A 184 6.09 -6.54 -6.01
N TYR A 185 5.17 -5.61 -5.78
CA TYR A 185 4.34 -5.49 -4.59
C TYR A 185 2.91 -5.12 -4.99
N THR A 186 1.98 -5.34 -4.10
CA THR A 186 0.56 -5.11 -4.36
C THR A 186 0.12 -3.65 -4.19
N GLU A 187 0.98 -2.76 -3.70
CA GLU A 187 0.64 -1.38 -3.31
C GLU A 187 -0.02 -0.60 -4.43
N SER A 188 0.59 -0.57 -5.62
CA SER A 188 0.05 0.17 -6.77
C SER A 188 -1.27 -0.39 -7.27
N LEU A 189 -1.38 -1.72 -7.35
CA LEU A 189 -2.60 -2.40 -7.80
C LEU A 189 -3.74 -2.21 -6.79
N PHE A 190 -3.44 -2.38 -5.51
CA PHE A 190 -4.40 -2.16 -4.43
C PHE A 190 -4.86 -0.69 -4.38
N LEU A 191 -3.93 0.26 -4.54
CA LEU A 191 -4.24 1.69 -4.57
C LEU A 191 -5.17 2.03 -5.75
N ALA A 192 -4.92 1.48 -6.94
CA ALA A 192 -5.77 1.68 -8.10
C ALA A 192 -7.20 1.19 -7.85
N PHE A 193 -7.38 0.00 -7.32
CA PHE A 193 -8.69 -0.57 -7.06
C PHE A 193 -9.40 0.08 -5.89
N SER A 194 -8.71 0.33 -4.78
CA SER A 194 -9.32 0.93 -3.60
C SER A 194 -9.71 2.40 -3.81
N ALA A 195 -8.82 3.20 -4.40
CA ALA A 195 -9.14 4.57 -4.77
C ALA A 195 -10.20 4.63 -5.87
N GLY A 196 -10.14 3.72 -6.86
CA GLY A 196 -11.15 3.58 -7.90
C GLY A 196 -12.53 3.23 -7.34
N SER A 197 -12.60 2.35 -6.35
CA SER A 197 -13.85 2.00 -5.66
C SER A 197 -14.46 3.21 -4.94
N ILE A 198 -13.65 3.96 -4.21
CA ILE A 198 -14.10 5.17 -3.52
C ILE A 198 -14.48 6.27 -4.51
N TRP A 199 -13.72 6.46 -5.59
CA TRP A 199 -14.08 7.38 -6.66
C TRP A 199 -15.41 7.01 -7.33
N ALA A 200 -15.61 5.74 -7.65
CA ALA A 200 -16.83 5.25 -8.27
C ALA A 200 -18.05 5.48 -7.38
N SER A 201 -17.94 5.22 -6.07
CA SER A 201 -19.06 5.41 -5.14
C SER A 201 -19.38 6.89 -4.87
N ARG A 202 -18.36 7.75 -4.70
CA ARG A 202 -18.54 9.13 -4.24
C ARG A 202 -18.69 10.14 -5.38
N VAL A 203 -17.79 10.06 -6.38
CA VAL A 203 -17.72 11.04 -7.47
C VAL A 203 -18.63 10.61 -8.62
N ARG A 204 -18.49 9.38 -9.09
CA ARG A 204 -19.28 8.83 -10.19
C ARG A 204 -20.69 8.41 -9.76
N ARG A 205 -20.86 8.03 -8.49
CA ARG A 205 -22.12 7.52 -7.90
C ARG A 205 -22.62 6.22 -8.53
N ASP A 206 -21.70 5.38 -8.92
CA ASP A 206 -21.93 4.07 -9.52
C ASP A 206 -21.53 2.99 -8.50
N LEU A 207 -22.52 2.47 -7.76
CA LEU A 207 -22.31 1.49 -6.70
C LEU A 207 -21.81 0.16 -7.25
N LEU A 208 -22.29 -0.27 -8.42
CA LEU A 208 -21.88 -1.54 -9.02
C LEU A 208 -20.40 -1.51 -9.39
N LEU A 209 -19.96 -0.46 -10.08
CA LEU A 209 -18.53 -0.27 -10.40
C LEU A 209 -17.69 -0.18 -9.14
N ALA A 210 -18.15 0.56 -8.12
CA ALA A 210 -17.46 0.69 -6.85
C ALA A 210 -17.25 -0.68 -6.16
N CYS A 211 -18.28 -1.51 -6.12
CA CYS A 211 -18.23 -2.84 -5.52
C CYS A 211 -17.41 -3.83 -6.37
N ALA A 212 -17.44 -3.73 -7.69
CA ALA A 212 -16.58 -4.54 -8.56
C ALA A 212 -15.09 -4.24 -8.33
N LEU A 213 -14.72 -2.95 -8.24
CA LEU A 213 -13.36 -2.53 -7.93
C LEU A 213 -12.95 -2.94 -6.50
N ALA A 214 -13.86 -2.88 -5.52
CA ALA A 214 -13.60 -3.39 -4.17
C ALA A 214 -13.37 -4.92 -4.17
N GLY A 215 -14.11 -5.67 -4.98
CA GLY A 215 -13.89 -7.11 -5.17
C GLY A 215 -12.49 -7.43 -5.68
N LEU A 216 -11.98 -6.64 -6.63
CA LEU A 216 -10.60 -6.75 -7.10
C LEU A 216 -9.58 -6.33 -6.02
N ALA A 217 -9.89 -5.29 -5.23
CA ALA A 217 -9.05 -4.90 -4.09
C ALA A 217 -8.97 -6.01 -3.04
N THR A 218 -10.08 -6.70 -2.72
CA THR A 218 -10.10 -7.85 -1.80
C THR A 218 -9.38 -9.07 -2.34
N ALA A 219 -9.31 -9.25 -3.66
CA ALA A 219 -8.49 -10.27 -4.31
C ALA A 219 -6.99 -9.93 -4.31
N THR A 220 -6.65 -8.65 -4.08
CA THR A 220 -5.26 -8.16 -4.03
C THR A 220 -4.68 -8.21 -2.62
N ARG A 221 -5.48 -7.84 -1.60
CA ARG A 221 -5.08 -7.79 -0.17
C ARG A 221 -6.29 -8.03 0.73
N ASN A 222 -6.08 -8.73 1.86
CA ASN A 222 -7.12 -8.96 2.87
C ASN A 222 -7.76 -7.65 3.40
N VAL A 223 -6.94 -6.60 3.56
CA VAL A 223 -7.43 -5.28 4.03
C VAL A 223 -8.40 -4.61 3.05
N GLY A 224 -8.53 -5.11 1.83
CA GLY A 224 -9.55 -4.68 0.88
C GLY A 224 -10.98 -4.83 1.40
N VAL A 225 -11.22 -5.76 2.33
CA VAL A 225 -12.54 -5.94 2.98
C VAL A 225 -13.01 -4.68 3.72
N PHE A 226 -12.11 -3.84 4.16
CA PHE A 226 -12.45 -2.58 4.85
C PHE A 226 -13.11 -1.53 3.94
N LEU A 227 -13.06 -1.72 2.62
CA LEU A 227 -13.86 -0.93 1.67
C LEU A 227 -15.38 -1.11 1.87
N LEU A 228 -15.81 -2.23 2.46
CA LEU A 228 -17.23 -2.44 2.75
C LEU A 228 -17.82 -1.34 3.64
N ALA A 229 -17.05 -0.81 4.60
CA ALA A 229 -17.55 0.22 5.52
C ALA A 229 -17.85 1.55 4.81
N PRO A 230 -16.93 2.16 4.04
CA PRO A 230 -17.26 3.36 3.26
C PRO A 230 -18.33 3.11 2.18
N LEU A 231 -18.33 1.95 1.52
CA LEU A 231 -19.35 1.62 0.52
C LEU A 231 -20.74 1.48 1.13
N LEU A 232 -20.86 0.80 2.25
CA LEU A 232 -22.11 0.70 3.01
C LEU A 232 -22.61 2.08 3.44
N TYR A 233 -21.72 2.93 3.93
CA TYR A 233 -22.08 4.30 4.31
C TYR A 233 -22.59 5.12 3.12
N GLU A 234 -21.89 5.10 1.99
CA GLU A 234 -22.26 5.83 0.79
C GLU A 234 -23.59 5.28 0.19
N TRP A 235 -23.82 3.97 0.28
CA TRP A 235 -25.08 3.37 -0.14
C TRP A 235 -26.25 3.81 0.75
N LEU A 236 -26.09 3.76 2.08
CA LEU A 236 -27.17 4.09 3.02
C LEU A 236 -27.49 5.60 3.05
N ARG A 237 -26.48 6.46 2.95
CA ARG A 237 -26.61 7.92 3.05
C ARG A 237 -26.69 8.64 1.72
N GLY A 238 -26.26 8.01 0.65
CA GLY A 238 -26.22 8.59 -0.70
C GLY A 238 -27.51 8.39 -1.48
N ASN A 239 -27.61 9.09 -2.63
CA ASN A 239 -28.70 8.86 -3.58
C ASN A 239 -28.69 7.45 -4.19
N ALA A 240 -27.56 6.75 -4.13
CA ALA A 240 -27.41 5.36 -4.59
C ALA A 240 -28.35 4.39 -3.85
N GLY A 241 -28.64 4.63 -2.57
CA GLY A 241 -29.59 3.80 -1.81
C GLY A 241 -31.02 3.83 -2.36
N ARG A 242 -31.43 4.96 -2.95
CA ARG A 242 -32.74 5.08 -3.61
C ARG A 242 -32.78 4.41 -4.97
N GLU A 243 -31.66 4.40 -5.70
CA GLU A 243 -31.55 3.84 -7.03
C GLU A 243 -31.43 2.30 -7.04
N TYR A 244 -30.62 1.76 -6.10
CA TYR A 244 -30.31 0.33 -6.07
C TYR A 244 -31.30 -0.51 -5.23
N GLY A 245 -31.97 0.08 -4.25
CA GLY A 245 -32.83 -0.67 -3.32
C GLY A 245 -32.05 -1.66 -2.45
N PRO A 246 -32.69 -2.32 -1.45
CA PRO A 246 -31.98 -3.16 -0.49
C PRO A 246 -31.38 -4.43 -1.08
N VAL A 247 -32.09 -5.14 -1.96
CA VAL A 247 -31.61 -6.41 -2.54
C VAL A 247 -30.42 -6.18 -3.46
N ARG A 248 -30.52 -5.22 -4.39
CA ARG A 248 -29.42 -4.88 -5.31
C ARG A 248 -28.22 -4.33 -4.57
N GLY A 249 -28.44 -3.50 -3.54
CA GLY A 249 -27.37 -2.97 -2.72
C GLY A 249 -26.63 -4.08 -1.95
N ALA A 250 -27.35 -5.02 -1.36
CA ALA A 250 -26.74 -6.19 -0.70
C ALA A 250 -25.95 -7.06 -1.69
N ALA A 251 -26.47 -7.29 -2.92
CA ALA A 251 -25.74 -8.01 -3.96
C ALA A 251 -24.45 -7.28 -4.38
N CYS A 252 -24.48 -5.96 -4.50
CA CYS A 252 -23.27 -5.16 -4.76
C CYS A 252 -22.24 -5.31 -3.63
N LEU A 253 -22.66 -5.24 -2.35
CA LEU A 253 -21.75 -5.43 -1.22
C LEU A 253 -21.17 -6.87 -1.16
N ALA A 254 -21.95 -7.87 -1.53
CA ALA A 254 -21.43 -9.24 -1.69
C ALA A 254 -20.36 -9.31 -2.79
N LEU A 255 -20.57 -8.60 -3.91
CA LEU A 255 -19.55 -8.47 -4.96
C LEU A 255 -18.28 -7.79 -4.44
N ALA A 256 -18.38 -6.80 -3.58
CA ALA A 256 -17.24 -6.10 -3.00
C ALA A 256 -16.33 -7.01 -2.16
N SER A 257 -16.85 -8.09 -1.58
CA SER A 257 -16.09 -9.08 -0.82
C SER A 257 -15.70 -10.33 -1.62
N SER A 258 -16.07 -10.38 -2.91
CA SER A 258 -15.92 -11.59 -3.74
C SER A 258 -14.48 -12.11 -3.83
N GLY A 259 -13.47 -11.21 -3.92
CA GLY A 259 -12.08 -11.63 -4.00
C GLY A 259 -11.62 -12.41 -2.76
N LEU A 260 -12.00 -11.96 -1.57
CA LEU A 260 -11.74 -12.67 -0.33
C LEU A 260 -12.48 -14.02 -0.29
N PHE A 261 -13.74 -14.05 -0.67
CA PHE A 261 -14.53 -15.30 -0.70
C PHE A 261 -13.97 -16.33 -1.68
N PHE A 262 -13.61 -15.93 -2.89
CA PHE A 262 -13.02 -16.85 -3.86
C PHE A 262 -11.66 -17.38 -3.38
N TYR A 263 -10.87 -16.56 -2.72
CA TYR A 263 -9.60 -17.01 -2.16
C TYR A 263 -9.82 -17.97 -0.98
N ALA A 264 -10.72 -17.65 -0.05
CA ALA A 264 -11.08 -18.55 1.05
C ALA A 264 -11.64 -19.88 0.55
N ALA A 265 -12.49 -19.88 -0.48
CA ALA A 265 -13.00 -21.10 -1.12
C ALA A 265 -11.89 -21.92 -1.78
N TYR A 266 -10.94 -21.27 -2.44
CA TYR A 266 -9.76 -21.93 -2.99
C TYR A 266 -8.91 -22.59 -1.87
N LEU A 267 -8.65 -21.87 -0.78
CA LEU A 267 -7.88 -22.40 0.36
C LEU A 267 -8.61 -23.57 1.01
N TRP A 268 -9.92 -23.46 1.21
CA TRP A 268 -10.73 -24.57 1.73
C TRP A 268 -10.64 -25.80 0.84
N ARG A 269 -10.77 -25.63 -0.48
CA ARG A 269 -10.72 -26.72 -1.45
C ARG A 269 -9.35 -27.37 -1.55
N SER A 270 -8.27 -26.59 -1.43
CA SER A 270 -6.89 -27.04 -1.66
C SER A 270 -6.18 -27.52 -0.41
N PHE A 271 -6.51 -26.92 0.76
CA PHE A 271 -5.81 -27.13 2.03
C PHE A 271 -6.75 -27.53 3.17
N GLY A 272 -8.07 -27.50 2.98
CA GLY A 272 -9.05 -27.82 4.00
C GLY A 272 -9.39 -26.69 4.99
N ASP A 273 -8.75 -25.54 4.88
CA ASP A 273 -8.91 -24.40 5.77
C ASP A 273 -9.16 -23.10 5.00
N PRO A 274 -10.36 -22.48 5.10
CA PRO A 274 -10.67 -21.23 4.41
C PRO A 274 -9.97 -19.99 5.00
N LEU A 275 -9.48 -20.07 6.24
CA LEU A 275 -8.81 -18.98 6.95
C LEU A 275 -7.28 -19.10 6.99
N LEU A 276 -6.73 -20.07 6.26
CA LEU A 276 -5.30 -20.35 6.23
C LEU A 276 -4.44 -19.09 5.93
N PHE A 277 -4.95 -18.13 5.16
CA PHE A 277 -4.27 -16.85 4.92
C PHE A 277 -4.08 -16.00 6.20
N TYR A 278 -4.96 -16.18 7.17
CA TYR A 278 -4.86 -15.50 8.48
C TYR A 278 -3.84 -16.22 9.36
N ASP A 279 -3.95 -17.55 9.47
CA ASP A 279 -3.03 -18.36 10.27
C ASP A 279 -1.60 -18.29 9.72
N ALA A 280 -1.44 -18.17 8.40
CA ALA A 280 -0.17 -17.96 7.76
C ALA A 280 0.56 -16.67 8.18
N GLN A 281 -0.14 -15.67 8.76
CA GLN A 281 0.53 -14.49 9.34
C GLN A 281 1.44 -14.86 10.53
N GLY A 282 1.14 -15.94 11.24
CA GLY A 282 1.96 -16.46 12.32
C GLY A 282 3.39 -16.84 11.89
N TYR A 283 3.58 -17.31 10.63
CA TYR A 283 4.92 -17.60 10.07
C TYR A 283 5.80 -16.37 9.94
N TRP A 284 5.19 -15.20 9.84
CA TRP A 284 5.85 -13.91 9.80
C TRP A 284 5.98 -13.28 11.19
N ASN A 285 5.74 -14.06 12.27
CA ASN A 285 5.66 -13.59 13.65
C ASN A 285 4.67 -12.42 13.84
N ARG A 286 3.67 -12.30 12.95
CA ARG A 286 2.61 -11.29 13.05
C ARG A 286 1.48 -11.86 13.89
N THR A 287 1.49 -11.52 15.17
CA THR A 287 0.46 -11.92 16.11
C THR A 287 -0.20 -10.68 16.72
N PRO A 288 -1.52 -10.73 16.99
CA PRO A 288 -2.18 -9.64 17.69
C PRO A 288 -1.54 -9.46 19.06
N THR A 289 -1.05 -8.27 19.35
CA THR A 289 -0.52 -7.91 20.67
C THR A 289 -1.57 -7.14 21.46
N GLY A 290 -1.63 -7.38 22.78
CA GLY A 290 -2.51 -6.60 23.66
C GLY A 290 -2.08 -5.12 23.65
N PRO A 291 -3.03 -4.17 23.85
CA PRO A 291 -2.75 -2.74 23.74
C PRO A 291 -1.58 -2.25 24.62
N SER A 292 -1.48 -2.74 25.85
CA SER A 292 -0.39 -2.39 26.79
C SER A 292 0.96 -2.89 26.31
N THR A 293 1.03 -4.14 25.88
CA THR A 293 2.27 -4.76 25.34
C THR A 293 2.68 -4.04 24.05
N PHE A 294 1.73 -3.70 23.19
CA PHE A 294 1.96 -2.94 21.98
C PHE A 294 2.62 -1.58 22.26
N VAL A 295 2.06 -0.78 23.18
CA VAL A 295 2.61 0.54 23.54
C VAL A 295 4.00 0.42 24.14
N VAL A 296 4.22 -0.50 25.07
CA VAL A 296 5.52 -0.70 25.71
C VAL A 296 6.57 -1.12 24.70
N ASN A 297 6.26 -2.08 23.82
CA ASN A 297 7.22 -2.55 22.80
C ASN A 297 7.56 -1.44 21.80
N ILE A 298 6.59 -0.68 21.30
CA ILE A 298 6.87 0.44 20.38
C ILE A 298 7.82 1.46 21.02
N LEU A 299 7.56 1.86 22.26
CA LEU A 299 8.39 2.86 22.92
C LEU A 299 9.80 2.34 23.19
N ARG A 300 9.92 1.07 23.61
CA ARG A 300 11.21 0.42 23.83
C ARG A 300 12.02 0.32 22.54
N GLU A 301 11.44 -0.25 21.48
CA GLU A 301 12.13 -0.44 20.20
C GLU A 301 12.50 0.90 19.56
N ALA A 302 11.63 1.91 19.63
CA ALA A 302 11.94 3.26 19.17
C ALA A 302 13.11 3.87 19.96
N TYR A 303 13.14 3.70 21.27
CA TYR A 303 14.24 4.17 22.12
C TYR A 303 15.56 3.46 21.78
N GLU A 304 15.58 2.12 21.72
CA GLU A 304 16.77 1.33 21.39
C GLU A 304 17.29 1.66 19.99
N SER A 305 16.37 1.86 19.04
CA SER A 305 16.68 2.26 17.68
C SER A 305 17.36 3.64 17.60
N VAL A 306 16.88 4.63 18.36
CA VAL A 306 17.53 5.94 18.46
C VAL A 306 18.87 5.83 19.21
N ALA A 307 18.91 5.08 20.31
CA ALA A 307 20.13 4.90 21.11
C ALA A 307 21.27 4.30 20.28
N SER A 308 20.96 3.43 19.32
CA SER A 308 21.94 2.82 18.41
C SER A 308 22.73 3.82 17.58
N LEU A 309 22.17 5.02 17.30
CA LEU A 309 22.86 6.08 16.56
C LEU A 309 24.04 6.69 17.36
N PHE A 310 23.96 6.64 18.67
CA PHE A 310 24.97 7.21 19.57
C PHE A 310 26.08 6.23 19.95
N LEU A 311 26.01 4.98 19.49
CA LEU A 311 27.09 4.02 19.68
C LEU A 311 28.35 4.48 18.93
N PRO A 312 29.56 4.18 19.45
CA PRO A 312 30.80 4.49 18.75
C PRO A 312 30.83 3.91 17.34
N TRP A 313 31.38 4.65 16.39
CA TRP A 313 31.58 4.14 15.03
C TRP A 313 32.71 3.14 15.02
N SER A 314 32.45 1.94 14.47
CA SER A 314 33.47 0.90 14.32
C SER A 314 34.39 1.21 13.12
N SER A 315 33.86 1.87 12.11
CA SER A 315 34.60 2.28 10.92
C SER A 315 33.90 3.48 10.24
N ALA A 316 34.64 4.28 9.49
CA ALA A 316 34.07 5.35 8.66
C ALA A 316 33.68 4.81 7.27
N SER A 317 32.95 3.70 7.21
CA SER A 317 32.56 3.04 5.97
C SER A 317 31.11 3.29 5.61
N LEU A 318 30.82 3.19 4.31
CA LEU A 318 29.44 3.26 3.80
C LEU A 318 28.59 2.10 4.36
N GLU A 319 29.18 0.93 4.57
CA GLU A 319 28.50 -0.23 5.17
C GLU A 319 28.03 0.07 6.59
N GLU A 320 28.89 0.68 7.42
CA GLU A 320 28.53 1.09 8.79
C GLU A 320 27.39 2.12 8.77
N LEU A 321 27.45 3.12 7.87
CA LEU A 321 26.38 4.11 7.72
C LEU A 321 25.04 3.44 7.37
N LEU A 322 25.04 2.56 6.37
CA LEU A 322 23.81 1.87 5.93
C LEU A 322 23.28 0.93 7.02
N SER A 323 24.15 0.26 7.77
CA SER A 323 23.78 -0.58 8.90
C SER A 323 23.10 0.23 10.00
N ARG A 324 23.63 1.41 10.33
CA ARG A 324 23.03 2.32 11.33
C ARG A 324 21.69 2.87 10.87
N LEU A 325 21.60 3.30 9.61
CA LEU A 325 20.32 3.73 9.05
C LEU A 325 19.27 2.61 9.09
N ASN A 326 19.67 1.39 8.82
CA ASN A 326 18.79 0.23 8.98
C ASN A 326 18.39 -0.01 10.45
N GLY A 327 19.29 0.17 11.40
CA GLY A 327 19.02 0.09 12.84
C GLY A 327 18.04 1.15 13.35
N THR A 328 17.81 2.24 12.60
CA THR A 328 16.83 3.27 12.99
C THR A 328 15.40 3.01 12.48
N THR A 329 15.15 1.82 11.91
CA THR A 329 13.85 1.47 11.31
C THR A 329 12.69 1.66 12.28
N ASP A 330 12.79 1.21 13.52
CA ASP A 330 11.70 1.29 14.47
C ASP A 330 11.44 2.72 14.94
N ALA A 331 12.48 3.56 15.01
CA ALA A 331 12.32 4.98 15.33
C ALA A 331 11.53 5.73 14.25
N TYR A 332 11.87 5.55 12.96
CA TYR A 332 11.09 6.23 11.93
C TYR A 332 9.69 5.60 11.75
N ASN A 333 9.52 4.30 11.93
CA ASN A 333 8.20 3.68 11.94
C ASN A 333 7.30 4.29 13.03
N PHE A 334 7.85 4.54 14.22
CA PHE A 334 7.14 5.22 15.29
C PHE A 334 6.78 6.68 14.93
N LEU A 335 7.70 7.42 14.31
CA LEU A 335 7.40 8.77 13.82
C LEU A 335 6.29 8.77 12.76
N PHE A 336 6.26 7.78 11.86
CA PHE A 336 5.18 7.62 10.90
C PHE A 336 3.85 7.27 11.55
N LEU A 337 3.84 6.50 12.63
CA LEU A 337 2.62 6.26 13.42
C LEU A 337 2.09 7.57 14.01
N ILE A 338 2.95 8.35 14.66
CA ILE A 338 2.55 9.67 15.21
C ILE A 338 2.02 10.58 14.09
N PHE A 339 2.71 10.63 12.97
CA PHE A 339 2.28 11.40 11.81
C PHE A 339 0.92 10.93 11.29
N ALA A 340 0.71 9.63 11.14
CA ALA A 340 -0.57 9.07 10.69
C ALA A 340 -1.71 9.38 11.65
N LEU A 341 -1.48 9.26 12.95
CA LEU A 341 -2.45 9.63 13.99
C LEU A 341 -2.79 11.11 13.97
N ALA A 342 -1.78 11.98 13.82
CA ALA A 342 -2.01 13.43 13.70
C ALA A 342 -2.84 13.76 12.45
N MET A 343 -2.52 13.15 11.29
CA MET A 343 -3.28 13.33 10.06
C MET A 343 -4.71 12.78 10.18
N LEU A 344 -4.90 11.64 10.86
CA LEU A 344 -6.22 11.07 11.10
C LEU A 344 -7.06 11.95 12.00
N LEU A 345 -6.51 12.42 13.13
CA LEU A 345 -7.20 13.32 14.06
C LEU A 345 -7.59 14.64 13.39
N TRP A 346 -6.69 15.22 12.61
CA TRP A 346 -7.02 16.41 11.81
C TRP A 346 -8.03 16.08 10.72
N GLY A 347 -7.91 14.93 10.12
CA GLY A 347 -8.81 14.41 9.09
C GLY A 347 -10.26 14.30 9.55
N LEU A 348 -10.52 14.03 10.85
CA LEU A 348 -11.89 14.01 11.40
C LEU A 348 -12.62 15.36 11.23
N ARG A 349 -11.89 16.47 11.07
CA ARG A 349 -12.45 17.80 10.82
C ARG A 349 -12.57 18.16 9.34
N VAL A 350 -11.76 17.53 8.50
CA VAL A 350 -11.58 17.91 7.07
C VAL A 350 -12.22 16.88 6.14
N LEU A 351 -12.10 15.59 6.48
CA LEU A 351 -12.56 14.50 5.61
C LEU A 351 -14.04 14.17 5.86
N PRO A 352 -14.77 13.77 4.82
CA PRO A 352 -16.05 13.08 4.98
C PRO A 352 -15.88 11.79 5.79
N PHE A 353 -16.92 11.41 6.53
CA PHE A 353 -16.89 10.23 7.41
C PHE A 353 -16.43 8.95 6.74
N SER A 354 -16.88 8.67 5.50
CA SER A 354 -16.47 7.47 4.75
C SER A 354 -14.96 7.40 4.49
N LEU A 355 -14.31 8.54 4.20
CA LEU A 355 -12.87 8.61 4.00
C LEU A 355 -12.09 8.47 5.31
N SER A 356 -12.60 9.06 6.40
CA SER A 356 -12.00 8.92 7.73
C SER A 356 -12.04 7.47 8.22
N VAL A 357 -13.21 6.81 8.06
CA VAL A 357 -13.38 5.39 8.42
C VAL A 357 -12.48 4.49 7.58
N TYR A 358 -12.39 4.73 6.28
CA TYR A 358 -11.48 3.98 5.41
C TYR A 358 -10.02 4.10 5.86
N ALA A 359 -9.52 5.32 6.08
CA ALA A 359 -8.16 5.54 6.55
C ALA A 359 -7.91 4.87 7.91
N LEU A 360 -8.83 5.01 8.87
CA LEU A 360 -8.74 4.39 10.19
C LEU A 360 -8.65 2.87 10.10
N LEU A 361 -9.55 2.24 9.33
CA LEU A 361 -9.61 0.78 9.21
C LEU A 361 -8.36 0.19 8.53
N LEU A 362 -7.69 0.93 7.64
CA LEU A 362 -6.43 0.50 7.06
C LEU A 362 -5.24 0.61 8.03
N LEU A 363 -5.25 1.61 8.90
CA LEU A 363 -4.15 1.83 9.85
C LEU A 363 -4.21 0.87 11.04
N ILE A 364 -5.41 0.45 11.48
CA ILE A 364 -5.58 -0.44 12.63
C ILE A 364 -4.80 -1.76 12.45
N PRO A 365 -4.98 -2.54 11.38
CA PRO A 365 -4.22 -3.78 11.22
C PRO A 365 -2.72 -3.53 11.07
N ALA A 366 -2.34 -2.47 10.36
CA ALA A 366 -0.93 -2.11 10.17
C ALA A 366 -0.23 -1.78 11.50
N ALA A 367 -0.99 -1.25 12.47
CA ALA A 367 -0.49 -0.94 13.80
C ALA A 367 -0.53 -2.14 14.76
N LEU A 368 -1.63 -2.93 14.76
CA LEU A 368 -1.87 -3.96 15.77
C LEU A 368 -1.33 -5.36 15.43
N PHE A 369 -1.12 -5.66 14.14
CA PHE A 369 -0.59 -6.95 13.68
C PHE A 369 0.89 -6.83 13.29
N GLY A 370 1.70 -6.30 14.20
CA GLY A 370 3.15 -6.23 14.07
C GLY A 370 3.84 -7.48 14.63
N LYS A 371 5.16 -7.54 14.43
CA LYS A 371 6.01 -8.52 15.13
C LYS A 371 6.23 -8.05 16.56
N LEU A 372 6.47 -9.02 17.48
CA LEU A 372 6.74 -8.66 18.87
C LEU A 372 8.00 -7.78 19.02
N GLU A 373 9.04 -8.09 18.21
CA GLU A 373 10.32 -7.38 18.21
C GLU A 373 10.34 -6.13 17.35
N THR A 374 9.48 -6.04 16.33
CA THR A 374 9.36 -4.91 15.40
C THR A 374 7.89 -4.58 15.15
N PRO A 375 7.21 -3.96 16.13
CA PRO A 375 5.73 -3.87 16.16
C PRO A 375 5.13 -3.10 14.97
N LEU A 376 5.86 -2.14 14.42
CA LEU A 376 5.41 -1.28 13.31
C LEU A 376 6.06 -1.62 11.96
N ILE A 377 6.51 -2.85 11.81
CA ILE A 377 7.21 -3.27 10.59
C ILE A 377 6.33 -3.05 9.34
N GLY A 378 6.85 -2.30 8.38
CA GLY A 378 6.13 -1.97 7.16
C GLY A 378 5.05 -0.88 7.30
N PHE A 379 4.86 -0.30 8.48
CA PHE A 379 3.82 0.70 8.72
C PHE A 379 3.85 1.88 7.71
N PRO A 380 5.01 2.51 7.41
CA PRO A 380 5.07 3.60 6.44
C PRO A 380 4.65 3.21 5.02
N ARG A 381 4.88 1.94 4.64
CA ARG A 381 4.45 1.39 3.37
C ARG A 381 2.92 1.22 3.32
N TYR A 382 2.33 0.70 4.40
CA TYR A 382 0.87 0.52 4.48
C TYR A 382 0.12 1.85 4.48
N MET A 383 0.75 2.93 4.95
CA MET A 383 0.16 4.29 4.86
C MET A 383 -0.14 4.72 3.42
N LEU A 384 0.60 4.24 2.41
CA LEU A 384 0.33 4.57 1.00
C LEU A 384 -1.11 4.23 0.58
N ALA A 385 -1.68 3.14 1.13
CA ALA A 385 -3.05 2.75 0.88
C ALA A 385 -4.08 3.66 1.57
N ALA A 386 -3.70 4.29 2.69
CA ALA A 386 -4.54 5.22 3.42
C ALA A 386 -4.50 6.63 2.78
N PHE A 387 -4.73 6.71 1.47
CA PHE A 387 -4.62 7.93 0.67
C PHE A 387 -5.39 9.14 1.20
N PRO A 388 -6.52 9.04 1.96
CA PRO A 388 -7.18 10.21 2.52
C PRO A 388 -6.28 11.05 3.44
N LEU A 389 -5.26 10.46 4.08
CA LEU A 389 -4.31 11.19 4.92
C LEU A 389 -3.45 12.17 4.09
N PHE A 390 -3.18 11.84 2.85
CA PHE A 390 -2.42 12.70 1.92
C PHE A 390 -3.27 13.87 1.43
N ILE A 391 -4.60 13.71 1.33
CA ILE A 391 -5.53 14.83 1.06
C ILE A 391 -5.48 15.82 2.24
N VAL A 392 -5.50 15.31 3.48
CA VAL A 392 -5.38 16.13 4.68
C VAL A 392 -4.06 16.90 4.69
N LEU A 393 -2.95 16.22 4.40
CA LEU A 393 -1.64 16.84 4.35
C LEU A 393 -1.55 17.91 3.25
N ALA A 394 -2.10 17.63 2.06
CA ALA A 394 -2.15 18.61 0.97
C ALA A 394 -2.98 19.86 1.32
N ALA A 395 -4.09 19.66 2.05
CA ALA A 395 -4.89 20.77 2.54
C ALA A 395 -4.18 21.60 3.62
N LEU A 396 -3.29 20.99 4.42
CA LEU A 396 -2.46 21.71 5.39
C LEU A 396 -1.28 22.46 4.72
N LEU A 397 -0.73 21.89 3.65
CA LEU A 397 0.40 22.44 2.90
C LEU A 397 -0.05 23.33 1.73
N GLU A 398 -1.06 24.18 1.94
CA GLU A 398 -1.58 25.06 0.89
C GLU A 398 -0.55 26.08 0.39
N ASN A 399 0.42 26.47 1.22
CA ASN A 399 1.47 27.38 0.79
C ASN A 399 2.50 26.62 -0.08
N ARG A 400 2.78 27.16 -1.28
CA ARG A 400 3.73 26.59 -2.23
C ARG A 400 5.10 26.32 -1.59
N ARG A 401 5.62 27.27 -0.81
CA ARG A 401 6.94 27.13 -0.16
C ARG A 401 6.96 25.94 0.83
N THR A 402 5.91 25.79 1.63
CA THR A 402 5.84 24.66 2.59
C THR A 402 5.70 23.33 1.88
N LEU A 403 4.93 23.28 0.78
CA LEU A 403 4.83 22.09 -0.06
C LEU A 403 6.16 21.74 -0.70
N ASP A 404 6.88 22.72 -1.27
CA ASP A 404 8.18 22.49 -1.91
C ASP A 404 9.23 21.97 -0.90
N ILE A 405 9.28 22.57 0.31
CA ILE A 405 10.18 22.10 1.39
C ILE A 405 9.83 20.65 1.76
N TRP A 406 8.54 20.34 1.93
CA TRP A 406 8.10 19.00 2.26
C TRP A 406 8.48 18.00 1.16
N LEU A 407 8.26 18.33 -0.12
CA LEU A 407 8.59 17.46 -1.25
C LEU A 407 10.09 17.16 -1.33
N ILE A 408 10.95 18.18 -1.16
CA ILE A 408 12.40 18.01 -1.19
C ILE A 408 12.86 17.11 -0.04
N SER A 409 12.40 17.40 1.19
CA SER A 409 12.77 16.62 2.38
C SER A 409 12.27 15.18 2.29
N SER A 410 11.04 15.00 1.81
CA SER A 410 10.42 13.69 1.63
C SER A 410 11.12 12.86 0.53
N ALA A 411 11.47 13.48 -0.60
CA ALA A 411 12.22 12.83 -1.67
C ALA A 411 13.63 12.42 -1.22
N ALA A 412 14.32 13.28 -0.48
CA ALA A 412 15.64 12.97 0.08
C ALA A 412 15.57 11.77 1.06
N PHE A 413 14.58 11.78 1.95
CA PHE A 413 14.36 10.65 2.86
C PHE A 413 13.95 9.38 2.10
N SER A 414 13.13 9.51 1.06
CA SER A 414 12.77 8.39 0.20
C SER A 414 13.98 7.76 -0.49
N LEU A 415 14.96 8.56 -0.92
CA LEU A 415 16.21 8.02 -1.49
C LEU A 415 17.01 7.23 -0.46
N ALA A 416 17.10 7.70 0.79
CA ALA A 416 17.78 6.97 1.86
C ALA A 416 17.08 5.60 2.13
N LEU A 417 15.76 5.59 2.20
CA LEU A 417 15.00 4.34 2.36
C LEU A 417 15.10 3.43 1.13
N CYS A 418 15.07 4.00 -0.08
CA CYS A 418 15.29 3.25 -1.32
C CYS A 418 16.67 2.60 -1.35
N ALA A 419 17.71 3.30 -0.85
CA ALA A 419 19.06 2.76 -0.73
C ALA A 419 19.11 1.50 0.16
N LEU A 420 18.41 1.53 1.30
CA LEU A 420 18.28 0.35 2.16
C LEU A 420 17.56 -0.80 1.44
N PHE A 421 16.45 -0.49 0.78
CA PHE A 421 15.66 -1.50 0.07
C PHE A 421 16.48 -2.20 -1.03
N VAL A 422 17.09 -1.44 -1.95
CA VAL A 422 17.83 -2.01 -3.10
C VAL A 422 19.13 -2.69 -2.67
N SER A 423 19.65 -2.38 -1.48
CA SER A 423 20.84 -3.03 -0.91
C SER A 423 20.52 -4.21 0.03
N TRP A 424 19.31 -4.79 -0.06
CA TRP A 424 18.88 -5.94 0.76
C TRP A 424 18.93 -5.70 2.28
N ARG A 425 18.68 -4.47 2.71
CA ARG A 425 18.46 -4.16 4.12
C ARG A 425 16.96 -4.06 4.38
N PHE A 426 16.52 -4.81 5.38
CA PHE A 426 15.08 -4.89 5.66
C PHE A 426 14.62 -3.62 6.36
N MET A 427 13.65 -2.93 5.77
CA MET A 427 13.15 -1.65 6.27
C MET A 427 11.61 -1.57 6.33
N ALA A 428 10.88 -2.57 5.85
CA ALA A 428 9.43 -2.53 5.79
C ALA A 428 8.78 -3.90 5.86
#